data_4356128b7c1acaba9b7d5c05f10874d4
#
_entry.id   4356128b7c1acaba9b7d5c05f10874d4
#
_cell.length_a   1.000
_cell.length_b   1.000
_cell.length_c   1.000
_cell.angle_alpha   90.00
_cell.angle_beta   90.00
_cell.angle_gamma   90.00
#
_symmetry.space_group_name_H-M   'P 1'
#
loop_
_entity.id
_entity.type
_entity.pdbx_description
1 polymer ?
#
loop_
_entity_poly.entity_id
_entity_poly.type
_entity_poly.pdbx_seq_one_letter_code
_entity_poly.pdbx_strand_id
1 'polypeptide(L)'
;MTAAPAESQLLVDAVDSLRGAVAETSLPLPLAGRDQAEENRIALLRQLDDYVLPRLRALDAPLLAVVGGSTGAGKSTLVNSLVGAQVSRTGVIRPTTTRPVLVHHPDDAHWFADDRIL
;
A
#
# COMPACT_ATOMS: atom_id res chain seq x y z
N MET A 1 11.09 15.53 -7.00
CA MET A 1 12.36 15.13 -7.66
C MET A 1 12.10 13.75 -8.24
N THR A 2 11.75 13.69 -9.51
CA THR A 2 11.40 12.44 -10.20
C THR A 2 12.72 11.77 -10.59
N ALA A 3 12.98 10.56 -10.09
CA ALA A 3 14.14 9.76 -10.51
C ALA A 3 14.10 9.57 -12.04
N ALA A 4 15.26 9.59 -12.68
CA ALA A 4 15.32 9.32 -14.11
C ALA A 4 14.79 7.89 -14.39
N PRO A 5 14.07 7.65 -15.51
CA PRO A 5 13.48 6.34 -15.79
C PRO A 5 14.49 5.17 -15.74
N ALA A 6 15.76 5.44 -16.08
CA ALA A 6 16.82 4.45 -15.99
C ALA A 6 17.19 4.07 -14.52
N GLU A 7 17.18 5.02 -13.61
CA GLU A 7 17.47 4.78 -12.19
C GLU A 7 16.35 3.98 -11.52
N SER A 8 15.09 4.28 -11.88
CA SER A 8 13.94 3.54 -11.38
C SER A 8 13.97 2.07 -11.85
N GLN A 9 14.34 1.83 -13.11
CA GLN A 9 14.46 0.45 -13.62
C GLN A 9 15.59 -0.32 -12.96
N LEU A 10 16.75 0.30 -12.75
CA LEU A 10 17.86 -0.32 -12.02
C LEU A 10 17.46 -0.74 -10.59
N LEU A 11 16.65 0.08 -9.92
CA LEU A 11 16.16 -0.23 -8.59
C LEU A 11 15.17 -1.42 -8.62
N VAL A 12 14.26 -1.45 -9.59
CA VAL A 12 13.35 -2.59 -9.78
C VAL A 12 14.13 -3.88 -9.99
N ASP A 13 15.11 -3.87 -10.90
CA ASP A 13 15.93 -5.03 -11.23
C ASP A 13 16.75 -5.51 -10.01
N ALA A 14 17.29 -4.59 -9.22
CA ALA A 14 18.02 -4.92 -8.00
C ALA A 14 17.11 -5.56 -6.94
N VAL A 15 15.89 -5.05 -6.76
CA VAL A 15 14.92 -5.62 -5.80
C VAL A 15 14.38 -6.96 -6.29
N ASP A 16 14.14 -7.14 -7.59
CA ASP A 16 13.78 -8.43 -8.17
C ASP A 16 14.89 -9.49 -7.97
N SER A 17 16.17 -9.09 -8.15
CA SER A 17 17.31 -9.96 -7.88
C SER A 17 17.39 -10.34 -6.39
N LEU A 18 17.20 -9.38 -5.49
CA LEU A 18 17.14 -9.65 -4.05
C LEU A 18 16.01 -10.62 -3.71
N ARG A 19 14.83 -10.40 -4.26
CA ARG A 19 13.67 -11.28 -4.09
C ARG A 19 13.99 -12.71 -4.54
N GLY A 20 14.64 -12.87 -5.69
CA GLY A 20 15.09 -14.17 -6.18
C GLY A 20 16.07 -14.85 -5.23
N ALA A 21 17.09 -14.14 -4.78
CA ALA A 21 18.08 -14.65 -3.83
C ALA A 21 17.44 -15.09 -2.50
N VAL A 22 16.50 -14.30 -1.97
CA VAL A 22 15.76 -14.64 -0.75
C VAL A 22 14.86 -15.87 -0.97
N ALA A 23 14.23 -16.00 -2.15
CA ALA A 23 13.39 -17.15 -2.47
C ALA A 23 14.20 -18.46 -2.56
N GLU A 24 15.41 -18.40 -3.11
CA GLU A 24 16.31 -19.55 -3.25
C GLU A 24 17.07 -19.90 -1.96
N THR A 25 17.08 -18.99 -0.98
CA THR A 25 17.73 -19.24 0.31
C THR A 25 17.06 -20.40 1.03
N SER A 26 17.86 -21.36 1.46
CA SER A 26 17.43 -22.48 2.30
C SER A 26 18.18 -22.48 3.63
N LEU A 27 17.51 -22.92 4.69
CA LEU A 27 18.08 -23.00 6.04
C LEU A 27 18.14 -24.48 6.49
N PRO A 28 19.09 -25.27 5.95
CA PRO A 28 19.09 -26.73 6.13
C PRO A 28 19.50 -27.17 7.54
N LEU A 29 20.22 -26.31 8.30
CA LEU A 29 20.74 -26.69 9.61
C LEU A 29 19.67 -26.50 10.69
N PRO A 30 19.48 -27.48 11.59
CA PRO A 30 18.51 -27.41 12.69
C PRO A 30 19.06 -26.61 13.88
N LEU A 31 19.33 -25.32 13.65
CA LEU A 31 19.84 -24.41 14.68
C LEU A 31 18.69 -23.73 15.42
N ALA A 32 18.97 -23.28 16.65
CA ALA A 32 18.05 -22.43 17.38
C ALA A 32 17.72 -21.17 16.56
N GLY A 33 16.42 -20.84 16.44
CA GLY A 33 15.95 -19.69 15.66
C GLY A 33 15.70 -19.96 14.16
N ARG A 34 15.94 -21.19 13.66
CA ARG A 34 15.68 -21.55 12.26
C ARG A 34 14.22 -21.28 11.85
N ASP A 35 13.27 -21.68 12.68
CA ASP A 35 11.85 -21.55 12.34
C ASP A 35 11.46 -20.06 12.27
N GLN A 36 11.95 -19.24 13.19
CA GLN A 36 11.76 -17.79 13.14
C GLN A 36 12.41 -17.16 11.91
N ALA A 37 13.59 -17.60 11.53
CA ALA A 37 14.28 -17.12 10.33
C ALA A 37 13.51 -17.49 9.05
N GLU A 38 12.91 -18.68 9.00
CA GLU A 38 12.06 -19.11 7.88
C GLU A 38 10.75 -18.29 7.81
N GLU A 39 10.12 -18.04 8.94
CA GLU A 39 8.95 -17.14 9.01
C GLU A 39 9.30 -15.72 8.53
N ASN A 40 10.43 -15.18 8.95
CA ASN A 40 10.91 -13.87 8.52
C ASN A 40 11.21 -13.85 7.00
N ARG A 41 11.80 -14.93 6.45
CA ARG A 41 12.04 -15.08 5.02
C ARG A 41 10.74 -15.03 4.22
N ILE A 42 9.73 -15.78 4.66
CA ILE A 42 8.41 -15.79 4.03
C ILE A 42 7.73 -14.43 4.13
N ALA A 43 7.81 -13.78 5.29
CA ALA A 43 7.26 -12.44 5.49
C ALA A 43 7.92 -11.40 4.59
N LEU A 44 9.25 -11.47 4.43
CA LEU A 44 9.99 -10.59 3.53
C LEU A 44 9.59 -10.80 2.07
N LEU A 45 9.46 -12.05 1.61
CA LEU A 45 9.01 -12.35 0.25
C LEU A 45 7.63 -11.75 -0.03
N ARG A 46 6.68 -11.92 0.90
CA ARG A 46 5.35 -11.30 0.78
C ARG A 46 5.44 -9.79 0.72
N GLN A 47 6.25 -9.16 1.55
CA GLN A 47 6.43 -7.71 1.53
C GLN A 47 7.00 -7.22 0.20
N LEU A 48 7.96 -7.94 -0.37
CA LEU A 48 8.53 -7.61 -1.68
C LEU A 48 7.50 -7.77 -2.80
N ASP A 49 6.75 -8.87 -2.82
CA ASP A 49 5.79 -9.20 -3.87
C ASP A 49 4.51 -8.35 -3.80
N ASP A 50 3.97 -8.13 -2.59
CA ASP A 50 2.66 -7.49 -2.41
C ASP A 50 2.74 -5.96 -2.33
N TYR A 51 3.90 -5.41 -1.93
CA TYR A 51 4.03 -3.99 -1.68
C TYR A 51 5.19 -3.32 -2.42
N VAL A 52 6.43 -3.81 -2.22
CA VAL A 52 7.63 -3.07 -2.68
C VAL A 52 7.72 -3.07 -4.20
N LEU A 53 7.68 -4.23 -4.84
CA LEU A 53 7.81 -4.35 -6.30
C LEU A 53 6.65 -3.68 -7.05
N PRO A 54 5.37 -3.88 -6.68
CA PRO A 54 4.28 -3.14 -7.29
C PRO A 54 4.45 -1.61 -7.18
N ARG A 55 4.89 -1.13 -6.02
CA ARG A 55 5.08 0.31 -5.80
C ARG A 55 6.25 0.87 -6.59
N LEU A 56 7.35 0.14 -6.72
CA LEU A 56 8.50 0.56 -7.53
C LEU A 56 8.18 0.58 -9.03
N ARG A 57 7.32 -0.32 -9.49
CA ARG A 57 6.87 -0.37 -10.89
C ARG A 57 5.84 0.71 -11.24
N ALA A 58 5.25 1.33 -10.23
CA ALA A 58 4.23 2.37 -10.35
C ALA A 58 4.51 3.54 -9.41
N LEU A 59 5.70 4.16 -9.57
CA LEU A 59 6.14 5.29 -8.74
C LEU A 59 5.27 6.54 -8.89
N ASP A 60 4.59 6.67 -10.00
CA ASP A 60 3.63 7.71 -10.34
C ASP A 60 2.20 7.43 -9.81
N ALA A 61 1.96 6.21 -9.33
CA ALA A 61 0.67 5.88 -8.73
C ALA A 61 0.41 6.72 -7.46
N PRO A 62 -0.83 7.22 -7.28
CA PRO A 62 -1.19 8.01 -6.11
C PRO A 62 -1.04 7.20 -4.82
N LEU A 63 -0.70 7.88 -3.73
CA LEU A 63 -0.60 7.26 -2.42
C LEU A 63 -2.02 7.01 -1.87
N LEU A 64 -2.32 5.76 -1.54
CA LEU A 64 -3.56 5.43 -0.84
C LEU A 64 -3.40 5.71 0.66
N ALA A 65 -4.17 6.68 1.16
CA ALA A 65 -4.22 7.03 2.57
C ALA A 65 -5.55 6.59 3.19
N VAL A 66 -5.49 5.86 4.31
CA VAL A 66 -6.68 5.39 5.03
C VAL A 66 -6.95 6.29 6.24
N VAL A 67 -8.14 6.87 6.28
CA VAL A 67 -8.62 7.66 7.43
C VAL A 67 -9.51 6.76 8.29
N GLY A 68 -8.93 6.20 9.34
CA GLY A 68 -9.61 5.34 10.31
C GLY A 68 -9.95 6.07 11.61
N GLY A 69 -10.85 5.47 12.42
CA GLY A 69 -11.20 5.98 13.75
C GLY A 69 -12.66 5.75 14.11
N SER A 70 -13.02 5.97 15.39
CA SER A 70 -14.37 5.77 15.92
C SER A 70 -15.40 6.68 15.26
N THR A 71 -16.67 6.30 15.40
CA THR A 71 -17.79 7.16 14.97
C THR A 71 -17.70 8.49 15.71
N GLY A 72 -17.80 9.59 14.96
CA GLY A 72 -17.72 10.93 15.54
C GLY A 72 -16.35 11.54 15.72
N ALA A 73 -15.29 10.84 15.34
CA ALA A 73 -13.93 11.38 15.42
C ALA A 73 -13.60 12.46 14.36
N GLY A 74 -14.59 12.92 13.57
CA GLY A 74 -14.37 13.97 12.57
C GLY A 74 -13.75 13.52 11.25
N LYS A 75 -13.68 12.20 10.97
CA LYS A 75 -13.08 11.66 9.74
C LYS A 75 -13.61 12.30 8.46
N SER A 76 -14.94 12.36 8.31
CA SER A 76 -15.57 12.95 7.13
C SER A 76 -15.30 14.45 7.02
N THR A 77 -15.23 15.15 8.14
CA THR A 77 -14.86 16.58 8.18
C THR A 77 -13.41 16.77 7.73
N LEU A 78 -12.48 15.93 8.22
CA LEU A 78 -11.08 15.97 7.81
C LEU A 78 -10.93 15.73 6.30
N VAL A 79 -11.56 14.67 5.77
CA VAL A 79 -11.48 14.33 4.34
C VAL A 79 -12.06 15.47 3.50
N ASN A 80 -13.22 16.01 3.84
CA ASN A 80 -13.83 17.12 3.13
C ASN A 80 -12.95 18.39 3.16
N SER A 81 -12.27 18.65 4.30
CA SER A 81 -11.33 19.78 4.40
C SER A 81 -10.09 19.58 3.53
N LEU A 82 -9.53 18.36 3.47
CA LEU A 82 -8.37 18.07 2.64
C LEU A 82 -8.68 18.17 1.15
N VAL A 83 -9.85 17.70 0.75
CA VAL A 83 -10.29 17.72 -0.66
C VAL A 83 -10.81 19.10 -1.07
N GLY A 84 -11.20 19.97 -0.12
CA GLY A 84 -11.82 21.25 -0.40
C GLY A 84 -13.27 21.14 -0.95
N ALA A 85 -13.89 19.96 -0.83
CA ALA A 85 -15.24 19.68 -1.31
C ALA A 85 -15.97 18.71 -0.36
N GLN A 86 -17.29 18.72 -0.39
CA GLN A 86 -18.11 17.82 0.42
C GLN A 86 -18.27 16.46 -0.29
N VAL A 87 -17.23 15.61 -0.20
CA VAL A 87 -17.20 14.28 -0.81
C VAL A 87 -17.69 13.17 0.13
N SER A 88 -17.69 13.41 1.44
CA SER A 88 -18.20 12.49 2.45
C SER A 88 -19.26 13.17 3.32
N ARG A 89 -20.34 12.44 3.64
CA ARG A 89 -21.43 12.99 4.46
C ARG A 89 -20.94 13.25 5.89
N THR A 90 -21.16 14.47 6.35
CA THR A 90 -21.03 14.87 7.75
C THR A 90 -22.42 15.07 8.33
N GLY A 91 -22.66 14.72 9.59
CA GLY A 91 -23.97 14.91 10.19
C GLY A 91 -23.98 14.67 11.70
N VAL A 92 -25.04 15.17 12.32
CA VAL A 92 -25.26 15.09 13.78
C VAL A 92 -25.80 13.72 14.17
N ILE A 93 -26.54 13.04 13.27
CA ILE A 93 -27.08 11.69 13.49
C ILE A 93 -26.05 10.66 13.04
N ARG A 94 -25.68 9.74 13.90
CA ARG A 94 -24.57 8.78 13.72
C ARG A 94 -25.08 7.34 13.72
N PRO A 95 -24.42 6.44 12.94
CA PRO A 95 -23.29 6.66 12.03
C PRO A 95 -23.70 7.32 10.71
N THR A 96 -22.89 8.27 10.22
CA THR A 96 -23.15 8.99 8.96
C THR A 96 -22.50 8.31 7.75
N THR A 97 -21.41 7.56 7.98
CA THR A 97 -20.69 6.77 6.96
C THR A 97 -20.67 5.31 7.42
N THR A 98 -21.37 4.45 6.71
CA THR A 98 -21.53 3.02 7.06
C THR A 98 -20.71 2.10 6.16
N ARG A 99 -20.13 2.63 5.08
CA ARG A 99 -19.30 1.88 4.12
C ARG A 99 -18.00 2.63 3.85
N PRO A 100 -16.91 1.93 3.49
CA PRO A 100 -15.71 2.57 2.99
C PRO A 100 -16.05 3.46 1.78
N VAL A 101 -15.45 4.65 1.74
CA VAL A 101 -15.60 5.59 0.62
C VAL A 101 -14.20 5.89 0.12
N LEU A 102 -13.95 5.62 -1.16
CA LEU A 102 -12.74 5.99 -1.85
C LEU A 102 -12.92 7.37 -2.49
N VAL A 103 -11.99 8.26 -2.24
CA VAL A 103 -11.96 9.61 -2.83
C VAL A 103 -10.63 9.74 -3.56
N HIS A 104 -10.65 10.06 -4.84
CA HIS A 104 -9.47 10.23 -5.68
C HIS A 104 -9.68 11.38 -6.68
N HIS A 105 -8.60 11.89 -7.27
CA HIS A 105 -8.70 12.81 -8.40
C HIS A 105 -9.27 12.07 -9.62
N PRO A 106 -10.09 12.72 -10.48
CA PRO A 106 -10.63 12.07 -11.67
C PRO A 106 -9.58 11.44 -12.60
N ASP A 107 -8.41 12.09 -12.74
CA ASP A 107 -7.32 11.60 -13.57
C ASP A 107 -6.68 10.31 -13.04
N ASP A 108 -6.81 10.05 -11.73
CA ASP A 108 -6.28 8.86 -11.05
C ASP A 108 -7.26 7.67 -11.07
N ALA A 109 -8.43 7.82 -11.68
CA ALA A 109 -9.49 6.79 -11.67
C ALA A 109 -8.99 5.43 -12.19
N HIS A 110 -8.08 5.43 -13.15
CA HIS A 110 -7.52 4.21 -13.75
C HIS A 110 -6.69 3.37 -12.76
N TRP A 111 -6.09 4.00 -11.73
CA TRP A 111 -5.35 3.30 -10.67
C TRP A 111 -6.25 2.53 -9.71
N PHE A 112 -7.52 2.91 -9.64
CA PHE A 112 -8.51 2.38 -8.71
C PHE A 112 -9.63 1.59 -9.40
N ALA A 113 -9.45 1.27 -10.68
CA ALA A 113 -10.44 0.52 -11.47
C ALA A 113 -10.41 -1.00 -11.20
N ASP A 114 -9.33 -1.53 -10.62
CA ASP A 114 -9.17 -2.94 -10.32
C ASP A 114 -9.72 -3.29 -8.92
N ASP A 115 -10.36 -4.46 -8.80
CA ASP A 115 -10.92 -5.00 -7.54
C ASP A 115 -9.85 -5.30 -6.45
N ARG A 116 -8.57 -5.09 -6.74
CA ARG A 116 -7.45 -5.38 -5.84
C ARG A 116 -7.24 -4.38 -4.71
N ILE A 117 -7.95 -3.25 -4.73
CA ILE A 117 -7.74 -2.16 -3.75
C ILE A 117 -8.72 -2.23 -2.59
N LEU A 118 -9.78 -2.95 -2.72
CA LEU A 118 -10.81 -3.15 -1.67
C LEU A 118 -10.90 -4.66 -1.35
#